data_16046f1ec825280327907a1363266323
#
_entry.id   16046f1ec825280327907a1363266323
#
_cell.length_a   1.000
_cell.length_b   1.000
_cell.length_c   1.000
_cell.angle_alpha   90.00
_cell.angle_beta   90.00
_cell.angle_gamma   90.00
#
_symmetry.space_group_name_H-M   'P 1'
#
loop_
_entity.id
_entity.type
_entity.pdbx_description
1 polymer ?
#
loop_
_entity_poly.entity_id
_entity_poly.type
_entity_poly.pdbx_seq_one_letter_code
_entity_poly.pdbx_strand_id
1 'polypeptide(L)'
;MTVQSGLQAMKLQDLKAKSPTDLLTFAEELEIENASAMRKQDMLFAILKELAERNVEITGSGVLETLQDGFGFLRSPESNYLAGPDDIYVSPSQIRRFGLRTGDTVDGPIRSPKDGERYFALLKVSSINFEDPENVKHKVHFDNLTPLYPTKWLNMEIEDPTIKDKTGRVIDIVAPQGKGQRALITAQPRTGKTVILQNIAKAIAANHPECYLIVLLIDERPEEVTDMQRSVKGEVISSTFDEPASRHVQVAEMVIEKAKRLVEHKRDVIILLDSITRLGRAYNTVVPSSGKVLTGGVDANALQRPKRFFGAARNIEEGGSLTIIATALIDTGSRMDEVIFEEFKGTGNSEIILDRKVADKRVFPAIDILRSGTRKDELLVDKATLAKTYVLRRILAPMGTIDAIEFLLDKLRNSKTNSDFFDSMNT
;
A
#
# COMPACT_ATOMS: atom_id res chain seq x y z
N MET A 1 29.55 -24.40 -24.35
CA MET A 1 29.98 -25.04 -23.08
C MET A 1 28.88 -24.86 -22.06
N THR A 2 28.31 -25.92 -21.68
CA THR A 2 27.09 -26.23 -20.97
C THR A 2 26.94 -25.53 -19.60
N VAL A 3 25.85 -24.78 -19.41
CA VAL A 3 25.34 -24.35 -18.10
C VAL A 3 24.67 -25.54 -17.39
N GLN A 4 25.40 -26.66 -17.26
CA GLN A 4 24.83 -27.95 -16.86
C GLN A 4 25.13 -28.37 -15.40
N SER A 5 25.67 -27.47 -14.57
CA SER A 5 26.01 -27.87 -13.19
C SER A 5 25.85 -26.71 -12.19
N GLY A 6 24.62 -26.45 -11.72
CA GLY A 6 24.45 -25.47 -10.64
C GLY A 6 23.05 -25.10 -10.18
N LEU A 7 22.04 -25.25 -11.01
CA LEU A 7 20.66 -24.88 -10.63
C LEU A 7 19.95 -26.10 -10.00
N GLN A 8 20.09 -26.28 -8.69
CA GLN A 8 19.32 -27.29 -7.96
C GLN A 8 17.94 -26.77 -7.55
N ALA A 9 17.78 -25.47 -7.36
CA ALA A 9 16.52 -24.85 -6.99
C ALA A 9 16.41 -23.43 -7.58
N MET A 10 15.20 -23.00 -7.93
CA MET A 10 14.90 -21.66 -8.45
C MET A 10 13.62 -21.10 -7.82
N LYS A 11 13.64 -19.82 -7.49
CA LYS A 11 12.44 -19.11 -7.03
C LYS A 11 11.73 -18.46 -8.21
N LEU A 12 10.42 -18.68 -8.30
CA LEU A 12 9.57 -18.08 -9.31
C LEU A 12 9.64 -16.54 -9.29
N GLN A 13 9.76 -15.93 -8.08
CA GLN A 13 9.89 -14.48 -7.93
C GLN A 13 11.14 -13.93 -8.60
N ASP A 14 12.27 -14.65 -8.53
CA ASP A 14 13.52 -14.20 -9.15
C ASP A 14 13.39 -14.17 -10.68
N LEU A 15 12.61 -15.10 -11.25
CA LEU A 15 12.27 -15.07 -12.67
C LEU A 15 11.33 -13.90 -13.01
N LYS A 16 10.32 -13.66 -12.20
CA LYS A 16 9.35 -12.55 -12.40
C LYS A 16 10.00 -11.17 -12.29
N ALA A 17 11.02 -11.03 -11.46
CA ALA A 17 11.77 -9.79 -11.27
C ALA A 17 12.70 -9.45 -12.46
N LYS A 18 13.02 -10.43 -13.32
CA LYS A 18 13.87 -10.19 -14.50
C LYS A 18 13.22 -9.25 -15.50
N SER A 19 14.06 -8.43 -16.15
CA SER A 19 13.61 -7.61 -17.27
C SER A 19 13.15 -8.50 -18.45
N PRO A 20 12.31 -8.01 -19.38
CA PRO A 20 11.94 -8.77 -20.56
C PRO A 20 13.15 -9.23 -21.38
N THR A 21 14.21 -8.43 -21.45
CA THR A 21 15.46 -8.76 -22.15
C THR A 21 16.22 -9.90 -21.48
N ASP A 22 16.36 -9.83 -20.14
CA ASP A 22 17.04 -10.87 -19.38
C ASP A 22 16.27 -12.20 -19.39
N LEU A 23 14.93 -12.14 -19.39
CA LEU A 23 14.08 -13.32 -19.54
C LEU A 23 14.25 -13.95 -20.93
N LEU A 24 14.31 -13.14 -21.97
CA LEU A 24 14.53 -13.63 -23.34
C LEU A 24 15.90 -14.34 -23.45
N THR A 25 16.95 -13.71 -22.94
CA THR A 25 18.28 -14.32 -22.91
C THR A 25 18.27 -15.66 -22.17
N PHE A 26 17.60 -15.71 -21.01
CA PHE A 26 17.49 -16.93 -20.23
C PHE A 26 16.65 -18.01 -20.92
N ALA A 27 15.59 -17.62 -21.65
CA ALA A 27 14.79 -18.55 -22.44
C ALA A 27 15.60 -19.14 -23.62
N GLU A 28 16.43 -18.32 -24.27
CA GLU A 28 17.33 -18.75 -25.35
C GLU A 28 18.42 -19.70 -24.82
N GLU A 29 18.98 -19.44 -23.62
CA GLU A 29 19.92 -20.36 -22.95
C GLU A 29 19.29 -21.72 -22.63
N LEU A 30 17.98 -21.75 -22.40
CA LEU A 30 17.20 -22.97 -22.18
C LEU A 30 16.72 -23.63 -23.48
N GLU A 31 17.09 -23.06 -24.65
CA GLU A 31 16.73 -23.57 -25.98
C GLU A 31 15.21 -23.54 -26.26
N ILE A 32 14.49 -22.56 -25.69
CA ILE A 32 13.05 -22.40 -25.91
C ILE A 32 12.81 -21.77 -27.30
N GLU A 33 12.13 -22.49 -28.17
CA GLU A 33 11.80 -22.02 -29.51
C GLU A 33 10.83 -20.83 -29.49
N ASN A 34 11.03 -19.87 -30.41
CA ASN A 34 10.19 -18.70 -30.60
C ASN A 34 10.01 -17.80 -29.36
N ALA A 35 10.92 -17.81 -28.42
CA ALA A 35 10.86 -17.03 -27.19
C ALA A 35 10.65 -15.51 -27.45
N SER A 36 11.28 -14.97 -28.48
CA SER A 36 11.18 -13.56 -28.88
C SER A 36 9.78 -13.11 -29.31
N ALA A 37 8.91 -14.05 -29.73
CA ALA A 37 7.54 -13.77 -30.13
C ALA A 37 6.52 -13.92 -28.99
N MET A 38 6.97 -14.41 -27.83
CA MET A 38 6.10 -14.66 -26.67
C MET A 38 5.87 -13.39 -25.85
N ARG A 39 4.67 -13.29 -25.26
CA ARG A 39 4.44 -12.31 -24.18
C ARG A 39 5.23 -12.70 -22.92
N LYS A 40 5.57 -11.73 -22.07
CA LYS A 40 6.34 -11.97 -20.84
C LYS A 40 5.79 -13.14 -20.00
N GLN A 41 4.48 -13.22 -19.82
CA GLN A 41 3.84 -14.29 -19.04
C GLN A 41 3.95 -15.67 -19.72
N ASP A 42 3.76 -15.72 -21.04
CA ASP A 42 3.86 -16.98 -21.80
C ASP A 42 5.31 -17.49 -21.81
N MET A 43 6.27 -16.58 -21.95
CA MET A 43 7.71 -16.88 -21.88
C MET A 43 8.08 -17.43 -20.49
N LEU A 44 7.58 -16.78 -19.42
CA LEU A 44 7.80 -17.22 -18.04
C LEU A 44 7.27 -18.63 -17.83
N PHE A 45 6.06 -18.93 -18.32
CA PHE A 45 5.47 -20.26 -18.25
C PHE A 45 6.28 -21.29 -19.01
N ALA A 46 6.77 -20.99 -20.20
CA ALA A 46 7.63 -21.88 -20.99
C ALA A 46 8.95 -22.17 -20.26
N ILE A 47 9.58 -21.15 -19.68
CA ILE A 47 10.80 -21.31 -18.85
C ILE A 47 10.56 -22.26 -17.68
N LEU A 48 9.44 -22.05 -16.92
CA LEU A 48 9.12 -22.91 -15.78
C LEU A 48 8.88 -24.36 -16.18
N LYS A 49 8.22 -24.58 -17.32
CA LYS A 49 7.99 -25.92 -17.85
C LYS A 49 9.32 -26.62 -18.20
N GLU A 50 10.21 -25.93 -18.91
CA GLU A 50 11.53 -26.45 -19.28
C GLU A 50 12.39 -26.76 -18.05
N LEU A 51 12.39 -25.87 -17.04
CA LEU A 51 13.11 -26.11 -15.78
C LEU A 51 12.56 -27.32 -15.03
N ALA A 52 11.24 -27.51 -15.01
CA ALA A 52 10.63 -28.67 -14.39
C ALA A 52 10.98 -29.98 -15.13
N GLU A 53 11.05 -29.96 -16.47
CA GLU A 53 11.50 -31.11 -17.28
C GLU A 53 12.96 -31.45 -17.00
N ARG A 54 13.79 -30.46 -16.66
CA ARG A 54 15.20 -30.65 -16.23
C ARG A 54 15.37 -31.02 -14.75
N ASN A 55 14.27 -31.32 -14.04
CA ASN A 55 14.25 -31.66 -12.61
C ASN A 55 14.80 -30.55 -11.69
N VAL A 56 14.71 -29.31 -12.05
CA VAL A 56 15.02 -28.18 -11.16
C VAL A 56 13.86 -27.99 -10.19
N GLU A 57 14.15 -27.96 -8.89
CA GLU A 57 13.11 -27.64 -7.88
C GLU A 57 12.69 -26.20 -8.01
N ILE A 58 11.39 -25.95 -8.26
CA ILE A 58 10.84 -24.62 -8.38
C ILE A 58 10.02 -24.32 -7.12
N THR A 59 10.32 -23.23 -6.45
CA THR A 59 9.53 -22.71 -5.35
C THR A 59 8.73 -21.51 -5.83
N GLY A 60 7.43 -21.49 -5.52
CA GLY A 60 6.52 -20.40 -5.82
C GLY A 60 6.02 -19.71 -4.58
N SER A 61 5.68 -18.45 -4.72
CA SER A 61 5.03 -17.62 -3.70
C SER A 61 3.95 -16.77 -4.34
N GLY A 62 2.94 -16.44 -3.57
CA GLY A 62 1.90 -15.54 -4.00
C GLY A 62 0.86 -15.32 -2.92
N VAL A 63 -0.10 -14.45 -3.23
CA VAL A 63 -1.23 -14.14 -2.35
C VAL A 63 -2.43 -14.97 -2.78
N LEU A 64 -2.98 -15.74 -1.86
CA LEU A 64 -4.10 -16.63 -2.13
C LEU A 64 -5.37 -15.84 -2.42
N GLU A 65 -6.03 -16.19 -3.52
CA GLU A 65 -7.42 -15.87 -3.81
C GLU A 65 -8.21 -17.16 -3.84
N THR A 66 -9.13 -17.33 -2.88
CA THR A 66 -10.03 -18.50 -2.83
C THR A 66 -11.22 -18.28 -3.73
N LEU A 67 -11.64 -19.31 -4.45
CA LEU A 67 -12.80 -19.29 -5.34
C LEU A 67 -13.99 -20.05 -4.72
N GLN A 68 -15.18 -19.85 -5.28
CA GLN A 68 -16.43 -20.41 -4.75
C GLN A 68 -16.41 -21.94 -4.66
N ASP A 69 -15.69 -22.61 -5.54
CA ASP A 69 -15.57 -24.08 -5.57
C ASP A 69 -14.60 -24.63 -4.51
N GLY A 70 -14.05 -23.78 -3.64
CA GLY A 70 -13.22 -24.15 -2.52
C GLY A 70 -11.73 -24.39 -2.84
N PHE A 71 -11.31 -24.24 -4.09
CA PHE A 71 -9.90 -24.16 -4.48
C PHE A 71 -9.46 -22.69 -4.60
N GLY A 72 -8.19 -22.44 -4.85
CA GLY A 72 -7.67 -21.09 -5.02
C GLY A 72 -6.45 -21.01 -5.92
N PHE A 73 -6.01 -19.77 -6.14
CA PHE A 73 -4.79 -19.47 -6.86
C PHE A 73 -3.91 -18.51 -6.06
N LEU A 74 -2.61 -18.72 -6.13
CA LEU A 74 -1.63 -17.75 -5.66
C LEU A 74 -1.43 -16.71 -6.76
N ARG A 75 -1.87 -15.48 -6.49
CA ARG A 75 -1.74 -14.33 -7.37
C ARG A 75 -0.44 -13.59 -7.09
N SER A 76 0.16 -13.04 -8.12
CA SER A 76 1.44 -12.34 -8.03
C SER A 76 1.25 -10.84 -7.81
N PRO A 77 1.90 -10.23 -6.81
CA PRO A 77 1.90 -8.77 -6.65
C PRO A 77 2.55 -8.05 -7.82
N GLU A 78 3.55 -8.66 -8.49
CA GLU A 78 4.19 -8.09 -9.68
C GLU A 78 3.22 -7.93 -10.87
N SER A 79 2.15 -8.72 -10.89
CA SER A 79 1.06 -8.62 -11.87
C SER A 79 -0.17 -7.90 -11.30
N ASN A 80 -0.02 -7.15 -10.22
CA ASN A 80 -1.12 -6.47 -9.52
C ASN A 80 -2.31 -7.42 -9.20
N TYR A 81 -2.02 -8.66 -8.85
CA TYR A 81 -2.98 -9.73 -8.60
C TYR A 81 -3.88 -10.07 -9.79
N LEU A 82 -3.48 -9.71 -11.00
CA LEU A 82 -4.18 -10.11 -12.23
C LEU A 82 -4.04 -11.60 -12.45
N ALA A 83 -5.16 -12.26 -12.81
CA ALA A 83 -5.13 -13.67 -13.21
C ALA A 83 -4.25 -13.86 -14.46
N GLY A 84 -3.40 -14.86 -14.41
CA GLY A 84 -2.46 -15.19 -15.48
C GLY A 84 -2.11 -16.67 -15.56
N PRO A 85 -1.46 -17.11 -16.65
CA PRO A 85 -1.09 -18.52 -16.84
C PRO A 85 -0.02 -19.00 -15.85
N ASP A 86 0.69 -18.08 -15.21
CA ASP A 86 1.73 -18.31 -14.20
C ASP A 86 1.18 -18.36 -12.76
N ASP A 87 -0.14 -18.31 -12.58
CA ASP A 87 -0.77 -18.50 -11.29
C ASP A 87 -0.61 -19.94 -10.80
N ILE A 88 -0.50 -20.08 -9.49
CA ILE A 88 -0.27 -21.37 -8.86
C ILE A 88 -1.57 -21.88 -8.24
N TYR A 89 -2.02 -23.05 -8.67
CA TYR A 89 -3.20 -23.69 -8.13
C TYR A 89 -2.97 -24.21 -6.70
N VAL A 90 -3.93 -23.95 -5.83
CA VAL A 90 -3.97 -24.45 -4.44
C VAL A 90 -5.23 -25.31 -4.27
N SER A 91 -5.04 -26.54 -3.84
CA SER A 91 -6.13 -27.50 -3.71
C SER A 91 -7.05 -27.21 -2.53
N PRO A 92 -8.33 -27.62 -2.59
CA PRO A 92 -9.25 -27.51 -1.46
C PRO A 92 -8.76 -28.21 -0.18
N SER A 93 -8.05 -29.30 -0.34
CA SER A 93 -7.47 -30.05 0.81
C SER A 93 -6.41 -29.26 1.54
N GLN A 94 -5.53 -28.56 0.81
CA GLN A 94 -4.51 -27.67 1.39
C GLN A 94 -5.16 -26.47 2.09
N ILE A 95 -6.16 -25.85 1.45
CA ILE A 95 -6.90 -24.71 2.02
C ILE A 95 -7.55 -25.12 3.35
N ARG A 96 -8.25 -26.27 3.39
CA ARG A 96 -8.88 -26.76 4.63
C ARG A 96 -7.86 -27.15 5.69
N ARG A 97 -6.80 -27.86 5.31
CA ARG A 97 -5.79 -28.34 6.26
C ARG A 97 -5.12 -27.23 7.05
N PHE A 98 -4.80 -26.12 6.39
CA PHE A 98 -4.09 -24.98 6.98
C PHE A 98 -5.02 -23.81 7.34
N GLY A 99 -6.33 -23.93 7.08
CA GLY A 99 -7.28 -22.84 7.30
C GLY A 99 -6.96 -21.58 6.48
N LEU A 100 -6.49 -21.78 5.25
CA LEU A 100 -6.09 -20.68 4.38
C LEU A 100 -7.28 -19.82 3.96
N ARG A 101 -7.07 -18.55 3.85
CA ARG A 101 -8.07 -17.57 3.44
C ARG A 101 -7.51 -16.65 2.36
N THR A 102 -8.40 -15.99 1.62
CA THR A 102 -7.98 -14.92 0.69
C THR A 102 -7.14 -13.88 1.43
N GLY A 103 -6.02 -13.50 0.82
CA GLY A 103 -5.05 -12.57 1.39
C GLY A 103 -3.84 -13.24 2.06
N ASP A 104 -3.90 -14.54 2.37
CA ASP A 104 -2.73 -15.25 2.89
C ASP A 104 -1.60 -15.30 1.85
N THR A 105 -0.40 -14.90 2.25
CA THR A 105 0.80 -15.08 1.45
C THR A 105 1.35 -16.48 1.71
N VAL A 106 1.44 -17.29 0.67
CA VAL A 106 1.82 -18.70 0.77
C VAL A 106 3.04 -18.98 -0.10
N ASP A 107 4.01 -19.69 0.46
CA ASP A 107 5.21 -20.13 -0.22
C ASP A 107 5.33 -21.65 -0.19
N GLY A 108 5.90 -22.22 -1.24
CA GLY A 108 6.22 -23.63 -1.26
C GLY A 108 6.68 -24.15 -2.62
N PRO A 109 7.17 -25.39 -2.67
CA PRO A 109 7.52 -26.04 -3.92
C PRO A 109 6.29 -26.26 -4.79
N ILE A 110 6.46 -26.06 -6.09
CA ILE A 110 5.43 -26.20 -7.11
C ILE A 110 5.79 -27.30 -8.10
N ARG A 111 4.81 -27.90 -8.72
CA ARG A 111 4.97 -28.85 -9.81
C ARG A 111 4.41 -28.33 -11.12
N SER A 112 4.94 -28.81 -12.22
CA SER A 112 4.40 -28.55 -13.55
C SER A 112 2.98 -29.13 -13.72
N PRO A 113 2.19 -28.55 -14.64
CA PRO A 113 0.89 -29.08 -15.01
C PRO A 113 1.01 -30.52 -15.51
N LYS A 114 0.06 -31.38 -15.10
CA LYS A 114 -0.13 -32.72 -15.69
C LYS A 114 -0.98 -32.65 -16.96
N ASP A 115 -1.10 -33.75 -17.66
CA ASP A 115 -1.97 -33.85 -18.82
C ASP A 115 -3.41 -33.41 -18.48
N GLY A 116 -3.89 -32.42 -19.22
CA GLY A 116 -5.20 -31.80 -19.00
C GLY A 116 -5.24 -30.67 -17.97
N GLU A 117 -4.16 -30.41 -17.24
CA GLU A 117 -4.04 -29.27 -16.33
C GLU A 117 -3.46 -28.04 -17.05
N ARG A 118 -3.87 -26.84 -16.64
CA ARG A 118 -3.41 -25.58 -17.23
C ARG A 118 -2.36 -24.87 -16.37
N TYR A 119 -2.34 -25.10 -15.06
CA TYR A 119 -1.58 -24.32 -14.09
C TYR A 119 -0.56 -25.15 -13.35
N PHE A 120 0.53 -24.51 -12.93
CA PHE A 120 1.39 -25.07 -11.89
C PHE A 120 0.58 -25.28 -10.62
N ALA A 121 0.93 -26.29 -9.84
CA ALA A 121 0.24 -26.61 -8.61
C ALA A 121 1.18 -26.60 -7.42
N LEU A 122 0.71 -26.07 -6.30
CA LEU A 122 1.43 -26.08 -5.04
C LEU A 122 1.52 -27.53 -4.52
N LEU A 123 2.74 -28.02 -4.32
CA LEU A 123 2.99 -29.36 -3.78
C LEU A 123 2.82 -29.39 -2.26
N LYS A 124 3.43 -28.42 -1.60
CA LYS A 124 3.48 -28.34 -0.14
C LYS A 124 3.46 -26.87 0.28
N VAL A 125 2.78 -26.58 1.37
CA VAL A 125 2.85 -25.28 2.04
C VAL A 125 4.08 -25.24 2.93
N SER A 126 5.05 -24.41 2.61
CA SER A 126 6.30 -24.25 3.37
C SER A 126 6.22 -23.11 4.37
N SER A 127 5.56 -22.00 4.00
CA SER A 127 5.29 -20.91 4.92
C SER A 127 3.94 -20.26 4.62
N ILE A 128 3.36 -19.61 5.63
CA ILE A 128 2.12 -18.81 5.53
C ILE A 128 2.41 -17.48 6.21
N ASN A 129 2.26 -16.38 5.47
CA ASN A 129 2.52 -15.01 5.94
C ASN A 129 3.92 -14.89 6.60
N PHE A 130 4.91 -15.57 5.98
CA PHE A 130 6.32 -15.62 6.40
C PHE A 130 6.58 -16.35 7.73
N GLU A 131 5.65 -17.17 8.18
CA GLU A 131 5.78 -18.02 9.38
C GLU A 131 5.59 -19.51 9.04
N ASP A 132 6.05 -20.37 9.96
CA ASP A 132 5.79 -21.80 9.85
C ASP A 132 4.29 -22.10 9.88
N PRO A 133 3.78 -22.96 8.98
CA PRO A 133 2.35 -23.30 8.92
C PRO A 133 1.76 -23.85 10.22
N GLU A 134 2.56 -24.49 11.07
CA GLU A 134 2.08 -24.99 12.37
C GLU A 134 1.71 -23.85 13.34
N ASN A 135 2.35 -22.70 13.22
CA ASN A 135 2.06 -21.52 14.07
C ASN A 135 0.74 -20.82 13.70
N VAL A 136 0.19 -21.11 12.53
CA VAL A 136 -1.01 -20.41 12.01
C VAL A 136 -2.31 -20.89 12.68
N LYS A 137 -2.34 -22.11 13.21
CA LYS A 137 -3.56 -22.76 13.76
C LYS A 137 -4.23 -21.99 14.93
N HIS A 138 -3.49 -21.12 15.59
CA HIS A 138 -3.95 -20.39 16.78
C HIS A 138 -4.11 -18.89 16.56
N LYS A 139 -4.13 -18.42 15.32
CA LYS A 139 -4.26 -16.99 15.01
C LYS A 139 -5.70 -16.52 15.22
N VAL A 140 -5.83 -15.37 15.87
CA VAL A 140 -7.10 -14.68 16.02
C VAL A 140 -7.44 -13.94 14.73
N HIS A 141 -8.66 -14.08 14.25
CA HIS A 141 -9.11 -13.38 13.07
C HIS A 141 -9.11 -11.86 13.29
N PHE A 142 -8.78 -11.10 12.26
CA PHE A 142 -8.65 -9.64 12.32
C PHE A 142 -9.86 -8.94 12.97
N ASP A 143 -11.07 -9.37 12.64
CA ASP A 143 -12.30 -8.76 13.15
C ASP A 143 -12.51 -8.98 14.66
N ASN A 144 -11.83 -9.94 15.25
CA ASN A 144 -11.89 -10.26 16.70
C ASN A 144 -10.73 -9.63 17.49
N LEU A 145 -9.79 -8.95 16.82
CA LEU A 145 -8.67 -8.27 17.46
C LEU A 145 -9.15 -6.97 18.12
N THR A 146 -8.56 -6.64 19.27
CA THR A 146 -8.95 -5.47 20.08
C THR A 146 -8.33 -4.18 19.50
N PRO A 147 -9.15 -3.24 18.98
CA PRO A 147 -8.63 -2.00 18.40
C PRO A 147 -8.24 -0.99 19.48
N LEU A 148 -7.09 -0.36 19.31
CA LEU A 148 -6.57 0.73 20.13
C LEU A 148 -6.30 1.99 19.30
N TYR A 149 -6.16 3.12 19.99
CA TYR A 149 -5.59 4.32 19.39
C TYR A 149 -4.12 4.10 19.04
N PRO A 150 -3.58 4.79 18.02
CA PRO A 150 -2.15 4.81 17.73
C PRO A 150 -1.36 5.33 18.94
N THR A 151 -0.36 4.56 19.39
CA THR A 151 0.52 4.89 20.51
C THR A 151 2.00 4.86 20.14
N LYS A 152 2.33 4.27 19.00
CA LYS A 152 3.70 4.21 18.48
C LYS A 152 3.84 5.17 17.32
N TRP A 153 4.69 6.16 17.50
CA TRP A 153 4.93 7.19 16.49
C TRP A 153 5.61 6.63 15.24
N LEU A 154 5.09 7.01 14.09
CA LEU A 154 5.70 6.81 12.78
C LEU A 154 6.45 8.09 12.40
N ASN A 155 7.69 8.20 12.80
CA ASN A 155 8.54 9.36 12.50
C ASN A 155 8.76 9.49 10.98
N MET A 156 8.40 10.64 10.42
CA MET A 156 8.55 10.96 9.01
C MET A 156 9.81 11.80 8.72
N GLU A 157 10.45 12.33 9.74
CA GLU A 157 11.71 13.03 9.60
C GLU A 157 12.84 12.06 9.23
N ILE A 158 13.52 12.29 8.12
CA ILE A 158 14.72 11.54 7.73
C ILE A 158 15.95 12.36 8.12
N GLU A 159 16.80 11.81 8.97
CA GLU A 159 18.04 12.45 9.42
C GLU A 159 19.16 12.34 8.37
N ASP A 160 18.91 12.87 7.18
CA ASP A 160 19.90 12.95 6.11
C ASP A 160 20.04 14.42 5.66
N PRO A 161 21.22 15.04 5.88
CA PRO A 161 21.45 16.44 5.52
C PRO A 161 21.41 16.71 4.01
N THR A 162 21.48 15.69 3.19
CA THR A 162 21.37 15.81 1.72
C THR A 162 19.93 16.02 1.25
N ILE A 163 18.94 15.63 2.08
CA ILE A 163 17.53 15.76 1.77
C ILE A 163 17.06 17.19 2.01
N LYS A 164 16.82 17.91 0.92
CA LYS A 164 16.33 19.31 0.98
C LYS A 164 14.85 19.41 1.29
N ASP A 165 14.08 18.37 0.98
CA ASP A 165 12.64 18.33 1.22
C ASP A 165 12.31 18.28 2.72
N LYS A 166 11.35 19.11 3.15
CA LYS A 166 10.96 19.24 4.56
C LYS A 166 9.59 18.62 4.86
N THR A 167 9.00 17.88 3.92
CA THR A 167 7.67 17.28 4.04
C THR A 167 7.53 16.44 5.30
N GLY A 168 8.45 15.51 5.56
CA GLY A 168 8.42 14.66 6.75
C GLY A 168 8.50 15.46 8.04
N ARG A 169 9.38 16.46 8.08
CA ARG A 169 9.53 17.36 9.24
C ARG A 169 8.26 18.14 9.54
N VAL A 170 7.61 18.68 8.50
CA VAL A 170 6.35 19.41 8.63
C VAL A 170 5.24 18.50 9.13
N ILE A 171 5.12 17.28 8.57
CA ILE A 171 4.10 16.31 8.98
C ILE A 171 4.27 15.96 10.47
N ASP A 172 5.49 15.65 10.90
CA ASP A 172 5.77 15.30 12.30
C ASP A 172 5.40 16.41 13.29
N ILE A 173 5.57 17.67 12.89
CA ILE A 173 5.21 18.82 13.73
C ILE A 173 3.70 19.06 13.73
N VAL A 174 3.06 18.95 12.57
CA VAL A 174 1.69 19.46 12.36
C VAL A 174 0.64 18.37 12.52
N ALA A 175 0.92 17.18 12.01
CA ALA A 175 0.02 16.04 12.01
C ALA A 175 0.81 14.74 12.22
N PRO A 176 1.36 14.50 13.42
CA PRO A 176 2.14 13.30 13.71
C PRO A 176 1.32 12.05 13.43
N GLN A 177 1.95 11.08 12.79
CA GLN A 177 1.33 9.82 12.42
C GLN A 177 1.76 8.72 13.36
N GLY A 178 0.86 7.78 13.65
CA GLY A 178 1.16 6.62 14.47
C GLY A 178 0.81 5.31 13.79
N LYS A 179 1.39 4.21 14.27
CA LYS A 179 1.02 2.86 13.83
C LYS A 179 -0.45 2.59 14.17
N GLY A 180 -1.25 2.29 13.15
CA GLY A 180 -2.71 2.17 13.27
C GLY A 180 -3.49 3.44 12.89
N GLN A 181 -2.83 4.46 12.36
CA GLN A 181 -3.47 5.71 11.94
C GLN A 181 -4.43 5.52 10.77
N ARG A 182 -5.58 6.21 10.83
CA ARG A 182 -6.46 6.45 9.69
C ARG A 182 -6.29 7.90 9.25
N ALA A 183 -5.36 8.14 8.34
CA ALA A 183 -5.03 9.49 7.89
C ALA A 183 -5.63 9.79 6.53
N LEU A 184 -6.13 11.00 6.39
CA LEU A 184 -6.67 11.52 5.14
C LEU A 184 -5.80 12.69 4.66
N ILE A 185 -5.23 12.58 3.47
CA ILE A 185 -4.56 13.69 2.78
C ILE A 185 -5.57 14.33 1.85
N THR A 186 -6.09 15.48 2.24
CA THR A 186 -7.07 16.22 1.45
C THR A 186 -6.35 17.07 0.41
N ALA A 187 -6.56 16.80 -0.86
CA ALA A 187 -5.83 17.41 -1.95
C ALA A 187 -6.74 18.02 -3.01
N GLN A 188 -6.50 19.28 -3.31
CA GLN A 188 -6.99 19.92 -4.53
C GLN A 188 -6.10 19.51 -5.72
N PRO A 189 -6.58 19.60 -6.97
CA PRO A 189 -5.75 19.36 -8.14
C PRO A 189 -4.48 20.21 -8.14
N ARG A 190 -3.34 19.61 -8.52
CA ARG A 190 -2.02 20.29 -8.67
C ARG A 190 -1.41 20.81 -7.36
N THR A 191 -1.69 20.16 -6.22
CA THR A 191 -1.13 20.56 -4.92
C THR A 191 0.10 19.75 -4.49
N GLY A 192 0.62 18.87 -5.35
CA GLY A 192 1.79 18.03 -5.03
C GLY A 192 1.45 16.74 -4.27
N LYS A 193 0.21 16.26 -4.37
CA LYS A 193 -0.28 15.03 -3.73
C LYS A 193 0.68 13.84 -3.89
N THR A 194 1.09 13.53 -5.11
CA THR A 194 1.96 12.38 -5.43
C THR A 194 3.33 12.51 -4.77
N VAL A 195 3.91 13.71 -4.78
CA VAL A 195 5.22 13.99 -4.16
C VAL A 195 5.16 13.78 -2.63
N ILE A 196 4.08 14.21 -1.99
CA ILE A 196 3.88 14.00 -0.54
C ILE A 196 3.80 12.52 -0.23
N LEU A 197 3.05 11.73 -0.99
CA LEU A 197 2.98 10.27 -0.81
C LEU A 197 4.34 9.59 -1.02
N GLN A 198 5.10 10.00 -2.02
CA GLN A 198 6.45 9.49 -2.24
C GLN A 198 7.37 9.80 -1.06
N ASN A 199 7.30 11.02 -0.51
CA ASN A 199 8.10 11.41 0.63
C ASN A 199 7.72 10.65 1.90
N ILE A 200 6.42 10.43 2.14
CA ILE A 200 5.93 9.58 3.22
C ILE A 200 6.44 8.14 3.05
N ALA A 201 6.34 7.58 1.85
CA ALA A 201 6.82 6.23 1.56
C ALA A 201 8.32 6.08 1.79
N LYS A 202 9.12 7.06 1.35
CA LYS A 202 10.58 7.10 1.59
C LYS A 202 10.91 7.19 3.07
N ALA A 203 10.18 8.01 3.82
CA ALA A 203 10.36 8.15 5.26
C ALA A 203 10.05 6.85 6.00
N ILE A 204 8.95 6.18 5.65
CA ILE A 204 8.58 4.88 6.22
C ILE A 204 9.66 3.83 5.91
N ALA A 205 10.11 3.75 4.66
CA ALA A 205 11.14 2.79 4.27
C ALA A 205 12.49 3.03 4.96
N ALA A 206 12.83 4.28 5.23
CA ALA A 206 14.09 4.65 5.91
C ALA A 206 14.01 4.45 7.42
N ASN A 207 12.93 4.91 8.06
CA ASN A 207 12.83 4.97 9.53
C ASN A 207 12.14 3.72 10.13
N HIS A 208 11.30 3.03 9.35
CA HIS A 208 10.47 1.91 9.80
C HIS A 208 10.58 0.70 8.88
N PRO A 209 11.80 0.14 8.69
CA PRO A 209 12.01 -1.02 7.81
C PRO A 209 11.29 -2.29 8.30
N GLU A 210 10.88 -2.32 9.57
CA GLU A 210 10.07 -3.41 10.15
C GLU A 210 8.62 -3.42 9.65
N CYS A 211 8.13 -2.28 9.14
CA CYS A 211 6.77 -2.16 8.62
C CYS A 211 6.66 -2.71 7.20
N TYR A 212 5.57 -3.41 6.94
CA TYR A 212 5.24 -3.85 5.58
C TYR A 212 4.50 -2.73 4.85
N LEU A 213 5.19 -2.12 3.88
CA LEU A 213 4.65 -0.98 3.12
C LEU A 213 4.01 -1.44 1.82
N ILE A 214 2.75 -1.09 1.62
CA ILE A 214 2.00 -1.26 0.38
C ILE A 214 1.55 0.11 -0.13
N VAL A 215 1.86 0.42 -1.37
CA VAL A 215 1.31 1.58 -2.08
C VAL A 215 0.25 1.08 -3.05
N LEU A 216 -0.98 1.52 -2.88
CA LEU A 216 -2.13 1.15 -3.72
C LEU A 216 -2.57 2.36 -4.55
N LEU A 217 -2.40 2.24 -5.86
CA LEU A 217 -2.76 3.27 -6.84
C LEU A 217 -4.00 2.85 -7.61
N ILE A 218 -5.09 3.58 -7.46
CA ILE A 218 -6.39 3.30 -8.10
C ILE A 218 -6.73 4.40 -9.09
N ASP A 219 -6.96 4.02 -10.36
CA ASP A 219 -7.35 4.92 -11.43
C ASP A 219 -6.31 6.04 -11.66
N GLU A 220 -5.02 5.71 -11.42
CA GLU A 220 -3.89 6.61 -11.69
C GLU A 220 -3.28 6.34 -13.07
N ARG A 221 -2.42 7.25 -13.53
CA ARG A 221 -1.77 7.15 -14.83
C ARG A 221 -0.61 6.15 -14.80
N PRO A 222 -0.37 5.40 -15.89
CA PRO A 222 0.73 4.44 -15.97
C PRO A 222 2.10 5.05 -15.68
N GLU A 223 2.36 6.29 -16.12
CA GLU A 223 3.61 6.99 -15.84
C GLU A 223 3.80 7.32 -14.35
N GLU A 224 2.72 7.65 -13.63
CA GLU A 224 2.75 7.89 -12.18
C GLU A 224 3.00 6.59 -11.40
N VAL A 225 2.45 5.48 -11.89
CA VAL A 225 2.72 4.13 -11.34
C VAL A 225 4.19 3.79 -11.49
N THR A 226 4.76 3.98 -12.67
CA THR A 226 6.18 3.69 -12.94
C THR A 226 7.09 4.56 -12.08
N ASP A 227 6.77 5.83 -11.91
CA ASP A 227 7.54 6.75 -11.07
C ASP A 227 7.50 6.31 -9.60
N MET A 228 6.33 5.90 -9.09
CA MET A 228 6.18 5.38 -7.74
C MET A 228 6.99 4.09 -7.54
N GLN A 229 6.93 3.14 -8.49
CA GLN A 229 7.69 1.90 -8.44
C GLN A 229 9.20 2.11 -8.40
N ARG A 230 9.69 3.15 -9.09
CA ARG A 230 11.13 3.49 -9.11
C ARG A 230 11.60 4.23 -7.86
N SER A 231 10.74 5.00 -7.25
CA SER A 231 11.08 5.91 -6.14
C SER A 231 10.83 5.33 -4.75
N VAL A 232 10.02 4.28 -4.63
CA VAL A 232 9.58 3.71 -3.35
C VAL A 232 10.12 2.30 -3.14
N LYS A 233 10.68 2.04 -1.96
CA LYS A 233 11.03 0.69 -1.49
C LYS A 233 9.83 0.10 -0.75
N GLY A 234 8.99 -0.61 -1.45
CA GLY A 234 7.79 -1.23 -0.93
C GLY A 234 7.05 -1.96 -2.04
N GLU A 235 5.94 -2.59 -1.70
CA GLU A 235 5.07 -3.23 -2.68
C GLU A 235 4.17 -2.16 -3.32
N VAL A 236 4.28 -1.97 -4.63
CA VAL A 236 3.43 -1.03 -5.38
C VAL A 236 2.43 -1.83 -6.21
N ILE A 237 1.16 -1.70 -5.87
CA ILE A 237 0.04 -2.34 -6.54
C ILE A 237 -0.81 -1.27 -7.20
N SER A 238 -1.20 -1.49 -8.44
CA SER A 238 -1.95 -0.50 -9.21
C SER A 238 -3.08 -1.12 -10.03
N SER A 239 -4.08 -0.29 -10.28
CA SER A 239 -5.06 -0.47 -11.34
C SER A 239 -5.23 0.88 -12.03
N THR A 240 -4.76 0.98 -13.26
CA THR A 240 -4.65 2.23 -14.02
C THR A 240 -5.99 2.68 -14.61
N PHE A 241 -6.07 3.93 -15.05
CA PHE A 241 -7.33 4.56 -15.50
C PHE A 241 -7.97 3.88 -16.73
N ASP A 242 -7.20 3.12 -17.50
CA ASP A 242 -7.65 2.35 -18.66
C ASP A 242 -8.30 1.00 -18.29
N GLU A 243 -8.21 0.59 -17.01
CA GLU A 243 -8.85 -0.63 -16.52
C GLU A 243 -10.29 -0.36 -16.05
N PRO A 244 -11.18 -1.38 -16.09
CA PRO A 244 -12.55 -1.23 -15.64
C PRO A 244 -12.68 -1.08 -14.12
N ALA A 245 -13.76 -0.43 -13.66
CA ALA A 245 -14.02 -0.22 -12.24
C ALA A 245 -14.03 -1.51 -11.40
N SER A 246 -14.50 -2.63 -11.98
CA SER A 246 -14.46 -3.95 -11.33
C SER A 246 -13.03 -4.39 -11.00
N ARG A 247 -12.06 -4.02 -11.82
CA ARG A 247 -10.64 -4.30 -11.59
C ARG A 247 -10.10 -3.48 -10.43
N HIS A 248 -10.44 -2.19 -10.35
CA HIS A 248 -10.08 -1.34 -9.21
C HIS A 248 -10.55 -1.92 -7.88
N VAL A 249 -11.79 -2.38 -7.85
CA VAL A 249 -12.39 -3.01 -6.66
C VAL A 249 -11.67 -4.32 -6.31
N GLN A 250 -11.42 -5.20 -7.29
CA GLN A 250 -10.74 -6.48 -7.07
C GLN A 250 -9.35 -6.29 -6.47
N VAL A 251 -8.56 -5.37 -7.02
CA VAL A 251 -7.20 -5.08 -6.53
C VAL A 251 -7.24 -4.56 -5.10
N ALA A 252 -8.14 -3.62 -4.80
CA ALA A 252 -8.29 -3.09 -3.45
C ALA A 252 -8.70 -4.16 -2.43
N GLU A 253 -9.63 -5.05 -2.80
CA GLU A 253 -10.05 -6.17 -1.94
C GLU A 253 -8.88 -7.13 -1.65
N MET A 254 -8.06 -7.46 -2.66
CA MET A 254 -6.88 -8.30 -2.47
C MET A 254 -5.86 -7.66 -1.54
N VAL A 255 -5.60 -6.36 -1.69
CA VAL A 255 -4.66 -5.62 -0.85
C VAL A 255 -5.12 -5.57 0.61
N ILE A 256 -6.40 -5.25 0.86
CA ILE A 256 -6.89 -5.15 2.23
C ILE A 256 -6.93 -6.51 2.93
N GLU A 257 -7.31 -7.57 2.22
CA GLU A 257 -7.30 -8.91 2.80
C GLU A 257 -5.88 -9.38 3.10
N LYS A 258 -4.91 -9.12 2.22
CA LYS A 258 -3.49 -9.37 2.51
C LYS A 258 -3.02 -8.62 3.76
N ALA A 259 -3.33 -7.34 3.86
CA ALA A 259 -2.95 -6.52 5.00
C ALA A 259 -3.54 -7.06 6.31
N LYS A 260 -4.81 -7.44 6.33
CA LYS A 260 -5.46 -8.06 7.50
C LYS A 260 -4.78 -9.37 7.90
N ARG A 261 -4.44 -10.24 6.94
CA ARG A 261 -3.72 -11.50 7.24
C ARG A 261 -2.37 -11.24 7.88
N LEU A 262 -1.59 -10.28 7.37
CA LEU A 262 -0.30 -9.91 7.94
C LEU A 262 -0.45 -9.34 9.37
N VAL A 263 -1.49 -8.55 9.64
CA VAL A 263 -1.77 -8.02 10.99
C VAL A 263 -2.13 -9.14 11.97
N GLU A 264 -2.89 -10.16 11.55
CA GLU A 264 -3.16 -11.35 12.36
C GLU A 264 -1.87 -12.06 12.81
N HIS A 265 -0.79 -11.91 12.04
CA HIS A 265 0.57 -12.36 12.36
C HIS A 265 1.41 -11.30 13.10
N LYS A 266 0.76 -10.34 13.75
CA LYS A 266 1.39 -9.28 14.56
C LYS A 266 2.35 -8.39 13.79
N ARG A 267 2.18 -8.26 12.47
CA ARG A 267 2.98 -7.36 11.66
C ARG A 267 2.37 -5.97 11.63
N ASP A 268 3.24 -4.98 11.52
CA ASP A 268 2.83 -3.59 11.27
C ASP A 268 2.75 -3.38 9.76
N VAL A 269 1.55 -3.12 9.26
CA VAL A 269 1.28 -2.91 7.82
C VAL A 269 0.86 -1.47 7.59
N ILE A 270 1.41 -0.86 6.55
CA ILE A 270 1.06 0.50 6.14
C ILE A 270 0.60 0.47 4.69
N ILE A 271 -0.61 0.97 4.45
CA ILE A 271 -1.17 1.17 3.11
C ILE A 271 -1.20 2.66 2.81
N LEU A 272 -0.52 3.07 1.74
CA LEU A 272 -0.68 4.39 1.13
C LEU A 272 -1.63 4.24 -0.06
N LEU A 273 -2.81 4.85 0.02
CA LEU A 273 -3.85 4.75 -1.01
C LEU A 273 -4.00 6.05 -1.79
N ASP A 274 -3.81 6.00 -3.06
CA ASP A 274 -4.08 7.08 -4.00
C ASP A 274 -5.06 6.62 -5.08
N SER A 275 -6.34 6.97 -5.01
CA SER A 275 -7.04 7.75 -4.00
C SER A 275 -8.31 7.04 -3.51
N ILE A 276 -8.73 7.37 -2.29
CA ILE A 276 -10.00 6.86 -1.74
C ILE A 276 -11.20 7.38 -2.53
N THR A 277 -11.11 8.58 -3.10
CA THR A 277 -12.16 9.17 -3.94
C THR A 277 -12.42 8.32 -5.18
N ARG A 278 -11.35 7.89 -5.87
CA ARG A 278 -11.46 7.06 -7.06
C ARG A 278 -11.90 5.64 -6.73
N LEU A 279 -11.46 5.11 -5.61
CA LEU A 279 -11.95 3.84 -5.10
C LEU A 279 -13.45 3.90 -4.79
N GLY A 280 -13.92 4.98 -4.16
CA GLY A 280 -15.35 5.21 -3.92
C GLY A 280 -16.17 5.28 -5.21
N ARG A 281 -15.66 5.95 -6.24
CA ARG A 281 -16.30 5.98 -7.57
C ARG A 281 -16.37 4.59 -8.20
N ALA A 282 -15.30 3.79 -8.10
CA ALA A 282 -15.28 2.43 -8.63
C ALA A 282 -16.32 1.53 -7.96
N TYR A 283 -16.43 1.60 -6.64
CA TYR A 283 -17.48 0.90 -5.92
C TYR A 283 -18.89 1.36 -6.31
N ASN A 284 -19.10 2.66 -6.52
CA ASN A 284 -20.39 3.19 -6.97
C ASN A 284 -20.80 2.65 -8.35
N THR A 285 -19.82 2.37 -9.20
CA THR A 285 -20.07 1.78 -10.53
C THR A 285 -20.38 0.28 -10.46
N VAL A 286 -19.73 -0.44 -9.54
CA VAL A 286 -19.78 -1.92 -9.47
C VAL A 286 -20.90 -2.44 -8.59
N VAL A 287 -21.28 -1.70 -7.55
CA VAL A 287 -22.32 -2.14 -6.61
C VAL A 287 -23.69 -2.18 -7.30
N PRO A 288 -24.46 -3.26 -7.14
CA PRO A 288 -25.85 -3.31 -7.63
C PRO A 288 -26.67 -2.16 -7.09
N SER A 289 -27.45 -1.51 -7.95
CA SER A 289 -28.28 -0.37 -7.56
C SER A 289 -29.24 -0.73 -6.43
N SER A 290 -29.22 0.05 -5.36
CA SER A 290 -30.16 -0.08 -4.24
C SER A 290 -31.53 0.54 -4.55
N GLY A 291 -31.66 1.28 -5.67
CA GLY A 291 -32.81 2.12 -6.00
C GLY A 291 -32.88 3.42 -5.22
N LYS A 292 -31.94 3.67 -4.31
CA LYS A 292 -31.81 4.91 -3.52
C LYS A 292 -30.50 5.60 -3.86
N VAL A 293 -30.61 6.72 -4.56
CA VAL A 293 -29.45 7.52 -4.95
C VAL A 293 -29.38 8.78 -4.07
N LEU A 294 -28.23 8.98 -3.45
CA LEU A 294 -27.91 10.15 -2.66
C LEU A 294 -27.53 11.34 -3.57
N THR A 295 -27.41 12.51 -2.99
CA THR A 295 -26.88 13.70 -3.68
C THR A 295 -25.55 13.36 -4.37
N GLY A 296 -25.33 13.88 -5.57
CA GLY A 296 -24.11 13.62 -6.36
C GLY A 296 -24.08 12.28 -7.12
N GLY A 297 -25.21 11.55 -7.15
CA GLY A 297 -25.29 10.29 -7.93
C GLY A 297 -24.66 9.09 -7.24
N VAL A 298 -24.47 9.13 -5.92
CA VAL A 298 -23.90 8.04 -5.13
C VAL A 298 -25.03 7.10 -4.67
N ASP A 299 -24.92 5.81 -4.99
CA ASP A 299 -25.84 4.80 -4.45
C ASP A 299 -25.69 4.68 -2.92
N ALA A 300 -26.81 4.53 -2.22
CA ALA A 300 -26.81 4.48 -0.74
C ALA A 300 -25.92 3.38 -0.14
N ASN A 301 -25.67 2.29 -0.87
CA ASN A 301 -24.84 1.17 -0.44
C ASN A 301 -23.38 1.23 -0.96
N ALA A 302 -23.10 2.15 -1.89
CA ALA A 302 -21.82 2.17 -2.61
C ALA A 302 -20.61 2.39 -1.70
N LEU A 303 -20.74 3.22 -0.67
CA LEU A 303 -19.61 3.61 0.19
C LEU A 303 -19.39 2.70 1.41
N GLN A 304 -20.22 1.68 1.62
CA GLN A 304 -20.08 0.77 2.76
C GLN A 304 -18.74 0.00 2.72
N ARG A 305 -18.40 -0.58 1.56
CA ARG A 305 -17.14 -1.35 1.41
C ARG A 305 -15.90 -0.46 1.49
N PRO A 306 -15.80 0.67 0.78
CA PRO A 306 -14.67 1.58 0.94
C PRO A 306 -14.56 2.15 2.36
N LYS A 307 -15.66 2.38 3.07
CA LYS A 307 -15.63 2.73 4.50
C LYS A 307 -15.05 1.61 5.36
N ARG A 308 -15.41 0.36 5.10
CA ARG A 308 -14.81 -0.80 5.78
C ARG A 308 -13.32 -0.92 5.47
N PHE A 309 -12.93 -0.66 4.23
CA PHE A 309 -11.52 -0.62 3.85
C PHE A 309 -10.76 0.40 4.69
N PHE A 310 -11.15 1.66 4.66
CA PHE A 310 -10.49 2.73 5.40
C PHE A 310 -10.63 2.57 6.92
N GLY A 311 -11.79 2.13 7.39
CA GLY A 311 -12.09 1.86 8.79
C GLY A 311 -11.35 0.64 9.37
N ALA A 312 -10.74 -0.19 8.55
CA ALA A 312 -9.92 -1.31 9.01
C ALA A 312 -8.62 -0.85 9.69
N ALA A 313 -8.14 0.36 9.40
CA ALA A 313 -6.94 0.92 10.03
C ALA A 313 -7.12 1.06 11.55
N ARG A 314 -6.24 0.39 12.29
CA ARG A 314 -6.23 0.36 13.76
C ARG A 314 -4.91 -0.12 14.32
N ASN A 315 -4.56 0.32 15.50
CA ASN A 315 -3.57 -0.32 16.34
C ASN A 315 -4.23 -1.49 17.10
N ILE A 316 -3.51 -2.55 17.37
CA ILE A 316 -4.04 -3.79 17.93
C ILE A 316 -3.39 -4.09 19.29
N GLU A 317 -4.20 -4.40 20.32
CA GLU A 317 -3.72 -4.72 21.65
C GLU A 317 -2.85 -5.98 21.67
N GLU A 318 -3.25 -7.00 20.91
CA GLU A 318 -2.56 -8.29 20.82
C GLU A 318 -1.25 -8.21 20.01
N GLY A 319 -0.96 -7.08 19.39
CA GLY A 319 0.22 -6.79 18.59
C GLY A 319 -0.09 -6.67 17.11
N GLY A 320 0.78 -5.95 16.42
CA GLY A 320 0.59 -5.54 15.03
C GLY A 320 -0.28 -4.30 14.89
N SER A 321 -0.32 -3.76 13.70
CA SER A 321 -1.14 -2.59 13.36
C SER A 321 -1.43 -2.52 11.88
N LEU A 322 -2.54 -1.90 11.53
CA LEU A 322 -2.86 -1.51 10.15
C LEU A 322 -3.00 0.00 10.09
N THR A 323 -2.10 0.65 9.37
CA THR A 323 -2.11 2.09 9.09
C THR A 323 -2.59 2.31 7.66
N ILE A 324 -3.54 3.21 7.45
CA ILE A 324 -3.99 3.61 6.10
C ILE A 324 -3.89 5.13 6.01
N ILE A 325 -3.05 5.58 5.07
CA ILE A 325 -2.92 6.99 4.69
C ILE A 325 -3.48 7.11 3.27
N ALA A 326 -4.66 7.69 3.15
CA ALA A 326 -5.38 7.79 1.88
C ALA A 326 -5.47 9.24 1.41
N THR A 327 -5.34 9.45 0.11
CA THR A 327 -5.63 10.75 -0.50
C THR A 327 -7.11 10.86 -0.82
N ALA A 328 -7.68 12.03 -0.55
CA ALA A 328 -9.03 12.41 -0.94
C ALA A 328 -9.00 13.66 -1.81
N LEU A 329 -9.67 13.59 -2.93
CA LEU A 329 -9.72 14.68 -3.91
C LEU A 329 -10.89 15.62 -3.58
N ILE A 330 -10.59 16.90 -3.52
CA ILE A 330 -11.59 17.96 -3.30
C ILE A 330 -11.49 19.01 -4.41
N ASP A 331 -12.53 19.83 -4.54
CA ASP A 331 -12.60 20.93 -5.53
C ASP A 331 -12.35 20.45 -6.97
N THR A 332 -12.83 19.26 -7.28
CA THR A 332 -12.74 18.67 -8.62
C THR A 332 -13.85 19.13 -9.56
N GLY A 333 -14.83 19.86 -9.05
CA GLY A 333 -16.06 20.21 -9.75
C GLY A 333 -17.11 19.08 -9.78
N SER A 334 -16.83 17.93 -9.14
CA SER A 334 -17.74 16.80 -9.06
C SER A 334 -18.46 16.76 -7.72
N ARG A 335 -19.80 16.82 -7.74
CA ARG A 335 -20.60 16.63 -6.53
C ARG A 335 -20.46 15.24 -5.92
N MET A 336 -20.19 14.24 -6.75
CA MET A 336 -19.90 12.89 -6.26
C MET A 336 -18.66 12.88 -5.35
N ASP A 337 -17.60 13.56 -5.75
CA ASP A 337 -16.37 13.64 -4.97
C ASP A 337 -16.57 14.36 -3.63
N GLU A 338 -17.39 15.39 -3.63
CA GLU A 338 -17.77 16.11 -2.39
C GLU A 338 -18.48 15.18 -1.41
N VAL A 339 -19.45 14.39 -1.88
CA VAL A 339 -20.16 13.40 -1.05
C VAL A 339 -19.21 12.33 -0.54
N ILE A 340 -18.36 11.79 -1.40
CA ILE A 340 -17.35 10.80 -1.00
C ILE A 340 -16.42 11.37 0.08
N PHE A 341 -15.91 12.59 -0.12
CA PHE A 341 -15.04 13.25 0.85
C PHE A 341 -15.72 13.42 2.22
N GLU A 342 -16.94 13.96 2.28
CA GLU A 342 -17.67 14.17 3.53
C GLU A 342 -17.94 12.85 4.27
N GLU A 343 -18.20 11.77 3.55
CA GLU A 343 -18.39 10.43 4.13
C GLU A 343 -17.11 9.85 4.75
N PHE A 344 -15.93 10.16 4.22
CA PHE A 344 -14.65 9.68 4.75
C PHE A 344 -14.04 10.62 5.80
N LYS A 345 -14.28 11.93 5.71
CA LYS A 345 -13.79 12.93 6.66
C LYS A 345 -14.11 12.56 8.12
N GLY A 346 -15.34 12.10 8.37
CA GLY A 346 -15.78 11.67 9.70
C GLY A 346 -15.15 10.34 10.17
N THR A 347 -14.56 9.56 9.29
CA THR A 347 -13.98 8.24 9.60
C THR A 347 -12.50 8.34 10.00
N GLY A 348 -11.77 9.32 9.49
CA GLY A 348 -10.35 9.54 9.77
C GLY A 348 -10.08 10.07 11.18
N ASN A 349 -8.88 9.82 11.69
CA ASN A 349 -8.38 10.37 12.95
C ASN A 349 -7.12 11.24 12.78
N SER A 350 -6.70 11.49 11.55
CA SER A 350 -5.66 12.46 11.19
C SER A 350 -5.98 13.08 9.83
N GLU A 351 -5.73 14.36 9.69
CA GLU A 351 -5.92 15.08 8.42
C GLU A 351 -4.68 15.89 8.08
N ILE A 352 -4.21 15.73 6.84
CA ILE A 352 -3.16 16.55 6.21
C ILE A 352 -3.84 17.27 5.04
N ILE A 353 -4.04 18.58 5.16
CA ILE A 353 -4.77 19.37 4.18
C ILE A 353 -3.78 20.11 3.29
N LEU A 354 -3.90 19.91 1.99
CA LEU A 354 -3.09 20.62 0.99
C LEU A 354 -3.88 21.83 0.48
N ASP A 355 -3.18 22.95 0.33
CA ASP A 355 -3.76 24.20 -0.13
C ASP A 355 -3.20 24.60 -1.50
N ARG A 356 -4.12 24.87 -2.45
CA ARG A 356 -3.76 25.22 -3.81
C ARG A 356 -3.10 26.60 -3.91
N LYS A 357 -3.50 27.56 -3.07
CA LYS A 357 -2.92 28.91 -3.08
C LYS A 357 -1.43 28.87 -2.68
N VAL A 358 -1.07 27.97 -1.77
CA VAL A 358 0.33 27.71 -1.39
C VAL A 358 1.09 27.09 -2.56
N ALA A 359 0.52 26.07 -3.22
CA ALA A 359 1.12 25.42 -4.37
C ALA A 359 1.28 26.37 -5.58
N ASP A 360 0.33 27.25 -5.82
CA ASP A 360 0.37 28.26 -6.89
C ASP A 360 1.54 29.25 -6.68
N LYS A 361 1.92 29.51 -5.45
CA LYS A 361 3.13 30.27 -5.09
C LYS A 361 4.43 29.44 -5.14
N ARG A 362 4.37 28.19 -5.55
CA ARG A 362 5.51 27.25 -5.61
C ARG A 362 6.15 26.98 -4.24
N VAL A 363 5.38 27.08 -3.17
CA VAL A 363 5.80 26.71 -1.81
C VAL A 363 5.43 25.25 -1.57
N PHE A 364 6.41 24.39 -1.25
CA PHE A 364 6.20 22.96 -1.01
C PHE A 364 6.96 22.51 0.25
N PRO A 365 6.36 21.59 1.05
CA PRO A 365 5.02 20.99 0.88
C PRO A 365 3.90 22.02 1.04
N ALA A 366 2.86 21.92 0.20
CA ALA A 366 1.74 22.88 0.20
C ALA A 366 0.71 22.53 1.30
N ILE A 367 1.17 22.31 2.51
CA ILE A 367 0.36 21.91 3.67
C ILE A 367 -0.24 23.12 4.36
N ASP A 368 -1.56 23.09 4.58
CA ASP A 368 -2.23 24.02 5.47
C ASP A 368 -1.97 23.61 6.93
N ILE A 369 -1.05 24.28 7.57
CA ILE A 369 -0.60 23.97 8.94
C ILE A 369 -1.73 24.14 9.95
N LEU A 370 -2.55 25.16 9.77
CA LEU A 370 -3.57 25.56 10.75
C LEU A 370 -4.74 24.57 10.79
N ARG A 371 -5.07 23.99 9.64
CA ARG A 371 -6.20 23.07 9.47
C ARG A 371 -5.80 21.60 9.55
N SER A 372 -4.52 21.28 9.42
CA SER A 372 -4.00 19.91 9.55
C SER A 372 -3.78 19.52 11.00
N GLY A 373 -3.94 18.24 11.33
CA GLY A 373 -3.73 17.76 12.69
C GLY A 373 -4.09 16.29 12.88
N THR A 374 -3.70 15.75 14.02
CA THR A 374 -3.97 14.38 14.42
C THR A 374 -4.74 14.38 15.73
N ARG A 375 -5.79 13.55 15.82
CA ARG A 375 -6.53 13.35 17.08
C ARG A 375 -5.70 12.50 18.03
N LYS A 376 -5.71 12.86 19.31
CA LYS A 376 -4.95 12.15 20.35
C LYS A 376 -3.44 12.15 20.10
N ASP A 377 -2.91 13.25 19.57
CA ASP A 377 -1.47 13.43 19.35
C ASP A 377 -0.65 13.33 20.65
N GLU A 378 -1.29 13.59 21.80
CA GLU A 378 -0.70 13.38 23.13
C GLU A 378 -0.31 11.92 23.44
N LEU A 379 -0.83 10.95 22.66
CA LEU A 379 -0.45 9.54 22.77
C LEU A 379 0.79 9.18 21.94
N LEU A 380 1.15 10.05 20.98
CA LEU A 380 2.25 9.83 20.03
C LEU A 380 3.49 10.64 20.41
N VAL A 381 3.31 11.89 20.81
CA VAL A 381 4.36 12.87 21.03
C VAL A 381 4.54 13.10 22.54
N ASP A 382 5.79 13.22 22.98
CA ASP A 382 6.08 13.51 24.39
C ASP A 382 5.54 14.90 24.80
N LYS A 383 5.26 15.05 26.10
CA LYS A 383 4.63 16.25 26.65
C LYS A 383 5.41 17.54 26.40
N ALA A 384 6.75 17.48 26.42
CA ALA A 384 7.59 18.65 26.22
C ALA A 384 7.51 19.14 24.76
N THR A 385 7.66 18.23 23.81
CA THR A 385 7.52 18.52 22.38
C THR A 385 6.12 18.99 22.03
N LEU A 386 5.09 18.36 22.61
CA LEU A 386 3.69 18.76 22.41
C LEU A 386 3.41 20.17 22.91
N ALA A 387 3.93 20.55 24.08
CA ALA A 387 3.82 21.91 24.60
C ALA A 387 4.45 22.95 23.66
N LYS A 388 5.63 22.67 23.11
CA LYS A 388 6.30 23.52 22.12
C LYS A 388 5.50 23.62 20.82
N THR A 389 4.90 22.52 20.37
CA THR A 389 4.02 22.52 19.19
C THR A 389 2.78 23.41 19.40
N TYR A 390 2.19 23.39 20.59
CA TYR A 390 1.07 24.27 20.91
C TYR A 390 1.45 25.74 20.94
N VAL A 391 2.65 26.07 21.45
CA VAL A 391 3.20 27.44 21.38
C VAL A 391 3.40 27.85 19.93
N LEU A 392 4.01 26.99 19.12
CA LEU A 392 4.18 27.24 17.68
C LEU A 392 2.86 27.51 16.98
N ARG A 393 1.84 26.69 17.22
CA ARG A 393 0.48 26.89 16.65
C ARG A 393 -0.11 28.24 17.03
N ARG A 394 0.10 28.72 18.26
CA ARG A 394 -0.35 30.06 18.69
C ARG A 394 0.36 31.18 17.94
N ILE A 395 1.65 31.01 17.67
CA ILE A 395 2.43 31.97 16.87
C ILE A 395 1.92 32.02 15.42
N LEU A 396 1.59 30.84 14.86
CA LEU A 396 1.16 30.71 13.47
C LEU A 396 -0.33 31.11 13.27
N ALA A 397 -1.17 30.98 14.29
CA ALA A 397 -2.61 31.18 14.20
C ALA A 397 -3.07 32.55 13.62
N PRO A 398 -2.42 33.67 13.96
CA PRO A 398 -2.78 34.97 13.37
C PRO A 398 -2.26 35.16 11.93
N MET A 399 -1.40 34.28 11.45
CA MET A 399 -0.85 34.32 10.09
C MET A 399 -1.86 33.71 9.10
N GLY A 400 -1.83 34.17 7.85
CA GLY A 400 -2.54 33.47 6.77
C GLY A 400 -1.89 32.13 6.45
N THR A 401 -2.62 31.23 5.77
CA THR A 401 -2.14 29.88 5.43
C THR A 401 -0.77 29.89 4.74
N ILE A 402 -0.58 30.82 3.80
CA ILE A 402 0.69 30.94 3.05
C ILE A 402 1.82 31.40 3.96
N ASP A 403 1.59 32.46 4.72
CA ASP A 403 2.62 33.05 5.58
C ASP A 403 3.04 32.08 6.69
N ALA A 404 2.10 31.28 7.21
CA ALA A 404 2.35 30.27 8.21
C ALA A 404 3.30 29.17 7.72
N ILE A 405 3.04 28.62 6.52
CA ILE A 405 3.93 27.56 5.98
C ILE A 405 5.28 28.14 5.56
N GLU A 406 5.33 29.32 4.95
CA GLU A 406 6.59 29.98 4.59
C GLU A 406 7.44 30.27 5.82
N PHE A 407 6.85 30.79 6.89
CA PHE A 407 7.52 31.01 8.17
C PHE A 407 8.10 29.71 8.75
N LEU A 408 7.28 28.65 8.80
CA LEU A 408 7.75 27.37 9.32
C LEU A 408 8.89 26.80 8.49
N LEU A 409 8.78 26.80 7.16
CA LEU A 409 9.82 26.29 6.27
C LEU A 409 11.12 27.08 6.40
N ASP A 410 11.06 28.40 6.57
CA ASP A 410 12.23 29.23 6.79
C ASP A 410 12.96 28.84 8.09
N LYS A 411 12.21 28.67 9.18
CA LYS A 411 12.76 28.21 10.46
C LYS A 411 13.37 26.81 10.37
N LEU A 412 12.72 25.89 9.65
CA LEU A 412 13.21 24.52 9.45
C LEU A 412 14.47 24.46 8.58
N ARG A 413 14.70 25.43 7.68
CA ARG A 413 15.97 25.51 6.91
C ARG A 413 17.17 25.79 7.79
N ASN A 414 16.98 26.53 8.86
CA ASN A 414 18.03 26.95 9.79
C ASN A 414 18.30 25.91 10.90
N SER A 415 17.59 24.78 10.92
CA SER A 415 17.77 23.69 11.87
C SER A 415 17.99 22.36 11.15
N LYS A 416 18.80 21.47 11.73
CA LYS A 416 19.07 20.15 11.13
C LYS A 416 17.92 19.20 11.35
N THR A 417 17.39 19.18 12.57
CA THR A 417 16.30 18.27 13.00
C THR A 417 15.15 19.06 13.61
N ASN A 418 14.01 18.38 13.81
CA ASN A 418 12.89 18.96 14.54
C ASN A 418 13.23 19.21 16.02
N SER A 419 14.07 18.37 16.61
CA SER A 419 14.59 18.60 17.97
C SER A 419 15.37 19.90 18.05
N ASP A 420 16.33 20.11 17.13
CA ASP A 420 17.10 21.36 17.06
C ASP A 420 16.21 22.59 16.87
N PHE A 421 15.18 22.45 16.02
CA PHE A 421 14.20 23.52 15.80
C PHE A 421 13.45 23.87 17.09
N PHE A 422 12.91 22.88 17.79
CA PHE A 422 12.20 23.09 19.05
C PHE A 422 13.11 23.63 20.17
N ASP A 423 14.37 23.24 20.19
CA ASP A 423 15.34 23.75 21.17
C ASP A 423 15.67 25.23 20.91
N SER A 424 15.72 25.63 19.64
CA SER A 424 15.89 27.04 19.26
C SER A 424 14.71 27.95 19.63
N MET A 425 13.54 27.39 19.92
CA MET A 425 12.38 28.18 20.39
C MET A 425 12.50 28.62 21.86
N ASN A 426 13.45 28.05 22.62
CA ASN A 426 13.68 28.39 24.03
C ASN A 426 14.71 29.52 24.21
N THR A 427 15.35 29.93 23.12
CA THR A 427 16.28 31.05 23.06
C THR A 427 15.64 32.30 22.44
#